data_6e6991c046fe62f6f75439e453961e4a
#
_entry.id   6e6991c046fe62f6f75439e453961e4a
#
_cell.length_a   1.000
_cell.length_b   1.000
_cell.length_c   1.000
_cell.angle_alpha   90.00
_cell.angle_beta   90.00
_cell.angle_gamma   90.00
#
_symmetry.space_group_name_H-M   'P 1'
#
loop_
_entity.id
_entity.type
_entity.pdbx_description
1 polymer ?
#
loop_
_entity_poly.entity_id
_entity_poly.type
_entity_poly.pdbx_seq_one_letter_code
_entity_poly.pdbx_strand_id
1 'polypeptide(L)'
;MACSPVISFANQSTGALQKFVPHDWEILSQAKGDLNQDGKEDIALLIQPKNKHQHKRKLLILLKTDQQLQLKLSQHIPKWTYRANEPCAEDALDDSSLNIKNQRLELLFNSMSSCSNTYGLITTYSFKLNQNHFHLIGYDSSYLDKITGQQDEISINFLTRKAKLSTTPNIFAEVETPPKVIWKTIKSAKSYTVETIPWENEALVFNFSTQFIGEK
;
A
#
# COMPACT_ATOMS: atom_id res chain seq x y z
N MET A 1 49.01 -17.05 -2.15
CA MET A 1 47.67 -16.60 -2.51
C MET A 1 46.82 -16.54 -1.25
N ALA A 2 46.57 -15.36 -0.76
CA ALA A 2 45.79 -15.16 0.47
C ALA A 2 44.31 -14.94 0.05
N CYS A 3 43.43 -15.82 0.50
CA CYS A 3 41.98 -15.72 0.31
C CYS A 3 41.44 -14.81 1.40
N SER A 4 41.00 -13.60 1.03
CA SER A 4 40.33 -12.69 1.96
C SER A 4 38.87 -13.14 2.16
N PRO A 5 38.37 -13.15 3.41
CA PRO A 5 36.97 -13.52 3.67
C PRO A 5 36.03 -12.40 3.16
N VAL A 6 35.07 -12.77 2.33
CA VAL A 6 33.94 -11.93 1.95
C VAL A 6 33.03 -11.83 3.18
N ILE A 7 33.08 -10.71 3.87
CA ILE A 7 32.17 -10.43 4.99
C ILE A 7 30.79 -10.08 4.37
N SER A 8 29.82 -10.97 4.54
CA SER A 8 28.44 -10.77 4.14
C SER A 8 27.78 -9.73 5.07
N PHE A 9 27.47 -8.55 4.54
CA PHE A 9 26.81 -7.45 5.28
C PHE A 9 25.29 -7.64 5.48
N ALA A 10 24.73 -8.80 5.11
CA ALA A 10 23.29 -9.04 5.15
C ALA A 10 22.68 -9.29 6.56
N ASN A 11 23.49 -9.48 7.60
CA ASN A 11 23.00 -10.02 8.87
C ASN A 11 22.87 -9.01 10.03
N GLN A 12 23.22 -7.73 9.86
CA GLN A 12 23.17 -6.74 10.97
C GLN A 12 21.84 -5.97 11.06
N SER A 13 21.03 -5.89 10.00
CA SER A 13 19.76 -5.15 10.02
C SER A 13 18.61 -5.93 10.67
N THR A 14 18.66 -7.26 10.67
CA THR A 14 17.59 -8.12 11.18
C THR A 14 17.45 -8.01 12.71
N GLY A 15 18.55 -7.89 13.44
CA GLY A 15 18.54 -7.80 14.93
C GLY A 15 17.90 -6.51 15.46
N ALA A 16 18.09 -5.38 14.78
CA ALA A 16 17.56 -4.09 15.23
C ALA A 16 16.03 -3.99 15.11
N LEU A 17 15.42 -4.73 14.16
CA LEU A 17 13.98 -4.74 13.93
C LEU A 17 13.27 -5.77 14.82
N GLN A 18 13.98 -6.79 15.30
CA GLN A 18 13.40 -7.88 16.09
C GLN A 18 12.68 -7.39 17.35
N LYS A 19 13.12 -6.30 17.96
CA LYS A 19 12.47 -5.71 19.14
C LYS A 19 11.08 -5.14 18.87
N PHE A 20 10.74 -4.86 17.60
CA PHE A 20 9.44 -4.32 17.19
C PHE A 20 8.50 -5.40 16.65
N VAL A 21 9.03 -6.57 16.32
CA VAL A 21 8.27 -7.70 15.77
C VAL A 21 8.08 -8.75 16.86
N PRO A 22 6.84 -9.07 17.28
CA PRO A 22 6.60 -10.13 18.25
C PRO A 22 7.20 -11.46 17.80
N HIS A 23 7.59 -12.33 18.76
CA HIS A 23 8.28 -13.58 18.47
C HIS A 23 7.52 -14.53 17.53
N ASP A 24 6.21 -14.54 17.64
CA ASP A 24 5.27 -15.33 16.81
C ASP A 24 4.80 -14.63 15.54
N TRP A 25 5.41 -13.48 15.20
CA TRP A 25 5.13 -12.69 14.00
C TRP A 25 6.30 -12.73 13.03
N GLU A 26 6.01 -12.40 11.78
CA GLU A 26 6.97 -12.26 10.69
C GLU A 26 6.77 -10.93 9.96
N ILE A 27 7.81 -10.46 9.28
CA ILE A 27 7.72 -9.31 8.38
C ILE A 27 7.20 -9.82 7.04
N LEU A 28 6.07 -9.27 6.59
CA LEU A 28 5.49 -9.54 5.28
C LEU A 28 6.10 -8.62 4.22
N SER A 29 6.18 -7.30 4.53
CA SER A 29 6.74 -6.30 3.63
C SER A 29 7.55 -5.28 4.42
N GLN A 30 8.58 -4.71 3.79
CA GLN A 30 9.44 -3.69 4.38
C GLN A 30 9.82 -2.65 3.35
N ALA A 31 9.73 -1.36 3.74
CA ALA A 31 10.25 -0.25 2.96
C ALA A 31 11.16 0.64 3.81
N LYS A 32 12.14 1.27 3.16
CA LYS A 32 13.11 2.16 3.79
C LYS A 32 13.19 3.48 3.04
N GLY A 33 13.32 4.58 3.77
CA GLY A 33 13.47 5.93 3.23
C GLY A 33 13.23 7.00 4.28
N ASP A 34 13.54 8.24 3.97
CA ASP A 34 13.36 9.38 4.86
C ASP A 34 11.91 9.87 4.80
N LEU A 35 11.13 9.63 5.85
CA LEU A 35 9.72 10.03 5.96
C LEU A 35 9.52 11.40 6.62
N ASN A 36 10.46 11.80 7.50
CA ASN A 36 10.35 12.99 8.33
C ASN A 36 11.25 14.15 7.86
N GLN A 37 12.02 13.95 6.79
CA GLN A 37 12.92 14.93 6.17
C GLN A 37 14.13 15.31 7.07
N ASP A 38 14.60 14.37 7.89
CA ASP A 38 15.78 14.59 8.73
C ASP A 38 17.07 14.01 8.11
N GLY A 39 16.98 13.46 6.89
CA GLY A 39 18.10 12.85 6.17
C GLY A 39 18.47 11.45 6.64
N LYS A 40 17.70 10.83 7.53
CA LYS A 40 17.95 9.49 8.03
C LYS A 40 16.96 8.48 7.43
N GLU A 41 17.40 7.24 7.36
CA GLU A 41 16.58 6.16 6.82
C GLU A 41 15.59 5.65 7.87
N ASP A 42 14.30 6.00 7.71
CA ASP A 42 13.17 5.46 8.44
C ASP A 42 12.73 4.12 7.85
N ILE A 43 11.91 3.36 8.57
CA ILE A 43 11.47 2.03 8.16
C ILE A 43 9.96 1.90 8.35
N ALA A 44 9.28 1.42 7.31
CA ALA A 44 7.91 0.92 7.40
C ALA A 44 7.94 -0.61 7.33
N LEU A 45 7.17 -1.27 8.20
CA LEU A 45 7.02 -2.72 8.25
C LEU A 45 5.54 -3.08 8.19
N LEU A 46 5.21 -4.04 7.35
CA LEU A 46 3.94 -4.75 7.42
C LEU A 46 4.23 -6.11 8.05
N ILE A 47 3.64 -6.37 9.22
CA ILE A 47 3.89 -7.58 9.98
C ILE A 47 2.61 -8.39 10.17
N GLN A 48 2.74 -9.72 10.24
CA GLN A 48 1.63 -10.64 10.44
C GLN A 48 2.04 -11.81 11.35
N PRO A 49 1.08 -12.50 12.01
CA PRO A 49 1.37 -13.74 12.72
C PRO A 49 1.90 -14.83 11.78
N LYS A 50 2.88 -15.60 12.25
CA LYS A 50 3.36 -16.80 11.53
C LYS A 50 2.25 -17.83 11.35
N ASN A 51 1.30 -17.87 12.30
CA ASN A 51 0.07 -18.66 12.14
C ASN A 51 -0.89 -17.93 11.19
N LYS A 52 -0.92 -18.39 9.94
CA LYS A 52 -1.71 -17.80 8.84
C LYS A 52 -3.24 -17.86 9.03
N HIS A 53 -3.73 -18.63 10.01
CA HIS A 53 -5.15 -18.64 10.36
C HIS A 53 -5.59 -17.41 11.17
N GLN A 54 -4.65 -16.62 11.66
CA GLN A 54 -4.96 -15.37 12.34
C GLN A 54 -5.07 -14.24 11.30
N HIS A 55 -6.24 -13.64 11.19
CA HIS A 55 -6.52 -12.53 10.27
C HIS A 55 -6.07 -11.17 10.85
N LYS A 56 -4.89 -11.15 11.47
CA LYS A 56 -4.33 -9.94 12.09
C LYS A 56 -3.09 -9.49 11.34
N ARG A 57 -2.94 -8.20 11.16
CA ARG A 57 -1.77 -7.60 10.53
C ARG A 57 -1.54 -6.21 11.13
N LYS A 58 -0.31 -5.76 11.15
CA LYS A 58 0.02 -4.40 11.62
C LYS A 58 0.96 -3.73 10.64
N LEU A 59 0.66 -2.47 10.36
CA LEU A 59 1.60 -1.52 9.78
C LEU A 59 2.33 -0.83 10.93
N LEU A 60 3.65 -0.97 10.97
CA LEU A 60 4.54 -0.26 11.89
C LEU A 60 5.34 0.78 11.12
N ILE A 61 5.46 1.98 11.66
CA ILE A 61 6.38 2.99 11.14
C ILE A 61 7.38 3.33 12.22
N LEU A 62 8.66 3.20 11.88
CA LEU A 62 9.80 3.40 12.77
C LEU A 62 10.60 4.59 12.24
N LEU A 63 10.71 5.66 13.03
CA LEU A 63 11.54 6.80 12.69
C LEU A 63 12.95 6.63 13.28
N LYS A 64 13.96 6.94 12.48
CA LYS A 64 15.37 6.89 12.90
C LYS A 64 15.74 8.19 13.61
N THR A 65 16.13 8.07 14.87
CA THR A 65 16.80 9.15 15.60
C THR A 65 18.33 8.99 15.52
N ASP A 66 19.10 9.91 16.08
CA ASP A 66 20.56 9.78 16.13
C ASP A 66 21.03 8.49 16.83
N GLN A 67 20.27 8.04 17.81
CA GLN A 67 20.65 6.91 18.64
C GLN A 67 20.01 5.57 18.20
N GLN A 68 18.72 5.61 17.77
CA GLN A 68 17.98 4.37 17.53
C GLN A 68 16.72 4.57 16.68
N LEU A 69 16.14 3.45 16.24
CA LEU A 69 14.79 3.42 15.69
C LEU A 69 13.76 3.53 16.83
N GLN A 70 12.76 4.37 16.63
CA GLN A 70 11.63 4.58 17.54
C GLN A 70 10.33 4.27 16.84
N LEU A 71 9.42 3.56 17.50
CA LEU A 71 8.08 3.29 16.99
C LEU A 71 7.26 4.58 16.98
N LYS A 72 6.88 5.01 15.78
CA LYS A 72 6.07 6.20 15.55
C LYS A 72 4.59 5.86 15.40
N LEU A 73 4.29 4.74 14.74
CA LEU A 73 2.92 4.31 14.46
C LEU A 73 2.81 2.78 14.51
N SER A 74 1.72 2.30 15.07
CA SER A 74 1.30 0.90 15.01
C SER A 74 -0.20 0.86 14.69
N GLN A 75 -0.53 0.54 13.43
CA GLN A 75 -1.90 0.49 12.93
C GLN A 75 -2.28 -0.95 12.59
N HIS A 76 -3.46 -1.36 13.03
CA HIS A 76 -4.06 -2.62 12.60
C HIS A 76 -4.54 -2.50 11.15
N ILE A 77 -4.11 -3.44 10.30
CA ILE A 77 -4.58 -3.62 8.93
C ILE A 77 -5.17 -5.02 8.86
N PRO A 78 -6.46 -5.20 8.58
CA PRO A 78 -7.06 -6.52 8.49
C PRO A 78 -6.43 -7.33 7.35
N LYS A 79 -6.48 -8.64 7.48
CA LYS A 79 -6.24 -9.53 6.37
C LYS A 79 -7.57 -9.77 5.68
N TRP A 80 -7.76 -9.19 4.50
CA TRP A 80 -8.91 -9.49 3.68
C TRP A 80 -8.62 -10.75 2.88
N THR A 81 -9.42 -11.76 3.11
CA THR A 81 -9.45 -12.95 2.27
C THR A 81 -10.66 -12.79 1.35
N TYR A 82 -10.45 -12.10 0.25
CA TYR A 82 -11.47 -12.06 -0.79
C TYR A 82 -11.77 -13.53 -1.18
N ARG A 83 -12.99 -13.99 -0.84
CA ARG A 83 -13.43 -15.37 -1.01
C ARG A 83 -12.61 -16.41 -0.23
N ALA A 84 -12.59 -16.31 1.09
CA ALA A 84 -11.87 -17.22 2.01
C ALA A 84 -12.11 -18.74 1.77
N ASN A 85 -13.13 -19.12 1.02
CA ASN A 85 -13.50 -20.49 0.70
C ASN A 85 -13.02 -20.93 -0.71
N GLU A 86 -12.33 -20.10 -1.47
CA GLU A 86 -11.79 -20.47 -2.77
C GLU A 86 -10.32 -20.89 -2.64
N PRO A 87 -9.93 -22.03 -3.29
CA PRO A 87 -8.55 -22.55 -3.19
C PRO A 87 -7.47 -21.59 -3.65
N CYS A 88 -7.85 -20.56 -4.37
CA CYS A 88 -6.97 -19.56 -4.98
C CYS A 88 -7.20 -18.14 -4.45
N ALA A 89 -7.81 -17.98 -3.28
CA ALA A 89 -7.93 -16.67 -2.66
C ALA A 89 -6.53 -16.14 -2.28
N GLU A 90 -6.05 -15.17 -3.03
CA GLU A 90 -4.78 -14.50 -2.75
C GLU A 90 -4.98 -13.31 -1.83
N ASP A 91 -3.99 -13.09 -0.99
CA ASP A 91 -3.93 -11.91 -0.13
C ASP A 91 -3.57 -10.70 -0.99
N ALA A 92 -4.30 -9.60 -0.84
CA ALA A 92 -4.02 -8.36 -1.57
C ALA A 92 -2.74 -7.65 -1.10
N LEU A 93 -2.15 -8.11 0.01
CA LEU A 93 -0.91 -7.58 0.56
C LEU A 93 0.17 -8.66 0.57
N ASP A 94 1.34 -8.34 0.02
CA ASP A 94 2.50 -9.20 -0.14
C ASP A 94 3.80 -8.46 0.24
N ASP A 95 4.95 -9.00 -0.14
CA ASP A 95 6.27 -8.44 0.12
C ASP A 95 6.53 -7.12 -0.62
N SER A 96 5.79 -6.83 -1.69
CA SER A 96 5.86 -5.60 -2.49
C SER A 96 4.91 -4.49 -2.03
N SER A 97 4.11 -4.73 -1.00
CA SER A 97 2.99 -3.85 -0.61
C SER A 97 3.42 -2.51 0.01
N LEU A 98 4.66 -2.37 0.46
CA LEU A 98 5.18 -1.13 1.02
C LEU A 98 6.24 -0.51 0.14
N ASN A 99 6.17 0.81 -0.03
CA ASN A 99 7.20 1.61 -0.64
C ASN A 99 7.39 2.94 0.11
N ILE A 100 8.62 3.45 0.17
CA ILE A 100 8.92 4.81 0.64
C ILE A 100 9.68 5.53 -0.46
N LYS A 101 9.06 6.56 -1.03
CA LYS A 101 9.64 7.37 -2.10
C LYS A 101 9.24 8.83 -1.96
N ASN A 102 10.20 9.74 -2.14
CA ASN A 102 9.95 11.18 -2.05
C ASN A 102 9.22 11.58 -0.75
N GLN A 103 9.69 11.04 0.40
CA GLN A 103 9.13 11.29 1.74
C GLN A 103 7.65 10.88 1.88
N ARG A 104 7.20 9.92 1.07
CA ARG A 104 5.85 9.37 1.11
C ARG A 104 5.92 7.89 1.40
N LEU A 105 5.06 7.44 2.29
CA LEU A 105 4.75 6.03 2.47
C LEU A 105 3.65 5.65 1.49
N GLU A 106 3.86 4.63 0.72
CA GLU A 106 2.86 4.03 -0.17
C GLU A 106 2.50 2.64 0.36
N LEU A 107 1.19 2.38 0.45
CA LEU A 107 0.62 1.08 0.78
C LEU A 107 -0.19 0.60 -0.41
N LEU A 108 0.27 -0.48 -1.03
CA LEU A 108 -0.27 -1.05 -2.26
C LEU A 108 -1.02 -2.34 -1.94
N PHE A 109 -2.26 -2.41 -2.41
CA PHE A 109 -3.10 -3.60 -2.44
C PHE A 109 -3.19 -4.12 -3.87
N ASN A 110 -2.82 -5.37 -4.09
CA ASN A 110 -2.81 -6.01 -5.39
C ASN A 110 -3.74 -7.23 -5.39
N SER A 111 -4.85 -7.12 -6.11
CA SER A 111 -5.83 -8.19 -6.33
C SER A 111 -5.93 -8.58 -7.80
N MET A 112 -4.79 -8.51 -8.52
CA MET A 112 -4.73 -8.79 -9.96
C MET A 112 -4.71 -10.27 -10.27
N SER A 113 -4.17 -11.08 -9.38
CA SER A 113 -4.11 -12.51 -9.59
C SER A 113 -5.35 -13.18 -9.04
N SER A 114 -5.84 -14.15 -9.69
CA SER A 114 -6.52 -15.33 -9.18
C SER A 114 -7.15 -16.14 -10.25
N CYS A 115 -7.37 -17.39 -9.93
CA CYS A 115 -7.76 -18.47 -10.78
C CYS A 115 -9.13 -18.39 -11.37
N SER A 116 -9.96 -17.51 -11.20
CA SER A 116 -11.27 -17.37 -11.87
C SER A 116 -11.82 -15.96 -11.91
N ASN A 117 -11.04 -15.00 -11.42
CA ASN A 117 -11.49 -13.62 -11.46
C ASN A 117 -11.43 -13.08 -12.87
N THR A 118 -12.57 -12.57 -13.30
CA THR A 118 -12.72 -11.86 -14.57
C THR A 118 -12.19 -10.43 -14.48
N TYR A 119 -11.77 -9.97 -13.31
CA TYR A 119 -11.22 -8.64 -13.10
C TYR A 119 -9.97 -8.67 -12.22
N GLY A 120 -9.22 -7.60 -12.26
CA GLY A 120 -8.11 -7.30 -11.37
C GLY A 120 -8.22 -5.89 -10.81
N LEU A 121 -7.72 -5.69 -9.61
CA LEU A 121 -7.74 -4.40 -8.94
C LEU A 121 -6.40 -4.14 -8.24
N ILE A 122 -5.80 -2.99 -8.52
CA ILE A 122 -4.65 -2.47 -7.80
C ILE A 122 -5.07 -1.16 -7.15
N THR A 123 -4.75 -0.99 -5.88
CA THR A 123 -5.08 0.24 -5.14
C THR A 123 -3.86 0.68 -4.33
N THR A 124 -3.48 1.94 -4.44
CA THR A 124 -2.35 2.53 -3.70
C THR A 124 -2.81 3.71 -2.87
N TYR A 125 -2.49 3.67 -1.60
CA TYR A 125 -2.65 4.79 -0.67
C TYR A 125 -1.30 5.45 -0.45
N SER A 126 -1.21 6.76 -0.65
CA SER A 126 0.01 7.55 -0.43
C SER A 126 -0.15 8.47 0.77
N PHE A 127 0.76 8.35 1.74
CA PHE A 127 0.74 9.12 2.98
C PHE A 127 1.98 9.99 3.10
N LYS A 128 1.83 11.14 3.75
CA LYS A 128 2.94 12.02 4.13
C LYS A 128 2.85 12.40 5.60
N LEU A 129 3.99 12.38 6.30
CA LEU A 129 4.07 12.84 7.68
C LEU A 129 3.90 14.36 7.73
N ASN A 130 2.93 14.82 8.50
CA ASN A 130 2.70 16.23 8.82
C ASN A 130 2.11 16.33 10.22
N GLN A 131 2.60 17.28 11.03
CA GLN A 131 2.12 17.52 12.40
C GLN A 131 1.93 16.21 13.21
N ASN A 132 2.90 15.31 13.10
CA ASN A 132 2.92 14.06 13.87
C ASN A 132 2.00 12.93 13.37
N HIS A 133 1.21 13.14 12.30
CA HIS A 133 0.32 12.16 11.69
C HIS A 133 0.69 11.87 10.24
N PHE A 134 0.42 10.66 9.77
CA PHE A 134 0.58 10.27 8.37
C PHE A 134 -0.72 10.56 7.62
N HIS A 135 -0.79 11.75 7.03
CA HIS A 135 -1.96 12.21 6.27
C HIS A 135 -2.01 11.57 4.89
N LEU A 136 -3.21 11.14 4.50
CA LEU A 136 -3.48 10.67 3.14
C LEU A 136 -3.37 11.85 2.17
N ILE A 137 -2.44 11.76 1.22
CA ILE A 137 -2.18 12.81 0.22
C ILE A 137 -2.50 12.34 -1.20
N GLY A 138 -2.59 11.03 -1.44
CA GLY A 138 -2.90 10.44 -2.74
C GLY A 138 -3.63 9.11 -2.61
N TYR A 139 -4.46 8.82 -3.60
CA TYR A 139 -5.12 7.53 -3.78
C TYR A 139 -5.15 7.23 -5.26
N ASP A 140 -4.60 6.08 -5.65
CA ASP A 140 -4.61 5.59 -7.01
C ASP A 140 -5.31 4.22 -7.03
N SER A 141 -6.15 3.98 -8.05
CA SER A 141 -6.81 2.70 -8.25
C SER A 141 -6.84 2.37 -9.73
N SER A 142 -6.54 1.13 -10.08
CA SER A 142 -6.62 0.61 -11.44
C SER A 142 -7.46 -0.67 -11.42
N TYR A 143 -8.58 -0.64 -12.11
CA TYR A 143 -9.47 -1.78 -12.32
C TYR A 143 -9.31 -2.27 -13.76
N LEU A 144 -9.10 -3.57 -13.93
CA LEU A 144 -9.00 -4.25 -15.22
C LEU A 144 -10.09 -5.30 -15.34
N ASP A 145 -10.95 -5.18 -16.34
CA ASP A 145 -11.79 -6.27 -16.82
C ASP A 145 -10.95 -7.17 -17.75
N LYS A 146 -10.63 -8.38 -17.29
CA LYS A 146 -9.76 -9.33 -18.01
C LYS A 146 -10.43 -9.98 -19.23
N ILE A 147 -11.76 -9.87 -19.33
CA ILE A 147 -12.53 -10.42 -20.48
C ILE A 147 -12.54 -9.43 -21.62
N THR A 148 -12.86 -8.17 -21.33
CA THR A 148 -12.98 -7.12 -22.34
C THR A 148 -11.69 -6.36 -22.60
N GLY A 149 -10.75 -6.41 -21.64
CA GLY A 149 -9.56 -5.57 -21.64
C GLY A 149 -9.82 -4.13 -21.24
N GLN A 150 -11.03 -3.79 -20.81
CA GLN A 150 -11.31 -2.43 -20.34
C GLN A 150 -10.53 -2.17 -19.06
N GLN A 151 -9.80 -1.05 -19.03
CA GLN A 151 -9.09 -0.57 -17.86
C GLN A 151 -9.64 0.78 -17.43
N ASP A 152 -10.04 0.86 -16.16
CA ASP A 152 -10.46 2.08 -15.50
C ASP A 152 -9.45 2.48 -14.42
N GLU A 153 -8.92 3.68 -14.51
CA GLU A 153 -7.97 4.22 -13.56
C GLU A 153 -8.52 5.47 -12.88
N ILE A 154 -8.26 5.60 -11.60
CA ILE A 154 -8.59 6.76 -10.78
C ILE A 154 -7.33 7.19 -10.05
N SER A 155 -6.98 8.47 -10.15
CA SER A 155 -5.90 9.08 -9.39
C SER A 155 -6.43 10.33 -8.68
N ILE A 156 -6.36 10.34 -7.35
CA ILE A 156 -6.80 11.45 -6.51
C ILE A 156 -5.59 12.07 -5.82
N ASN A 157 -5.43 13.38 -6.01
CA ASN A 157 -4.48 14.19 -5.24
C ASN A 157 -5.24 15.05 -4.24
N PHE A 158 -5.15 14.70 -2.95
CA PHE A 158 -5.86 15.38 -1.88
C PHE A 158 -5.29 16.78 -1.58
N LEU A 159 -4.00 17.02 -1.87
CA LEU A 159 -3.38 18.33 -1.68
C LEU A 159 -3.91 19.37 -2.67
N THR A 160 -4.10 18.96 -3.93
CA THR A 160 -4.64 19.84 -4.99
C THR A 160 -6.15 19.71 -5.15
N ARG A 161 -6.78 18.78 -4.45
CA ARG A 161 -8.21 18.46 -4.55
C ARG A 161 -8.66 18.13 -5.98
N LYS A 162 -7.82 17.42 -6.72
CA LYS A 162 -8.13 17.00 -8.09
C LYS A 162 -8.16 15.48 -8.20
N ALA A 163 -9.08 14.99 -9.00
CA ALA A 163 -9.15 13.60 -9.40
C ALA A 163 -9.07 13.48 -10.92
N LYS A 164 -8.24 12.56 -11.40
CA LYS A 164 -8.16 12.14 -12.80
C LYS A 164 -8.84 10.77 -12.91
N LEU A 165 -9.78 10.64 -13.81
CA LEU A 165 -10.41 9.38 -14.18
C LEU A 165 -9.99 9.08 -15.62
N SER A 166 -9.53 7.86 -15.87
CA SER A 166 -9.04 7.42 -17.17
C SER A 166 -9.70 6.10 -17.51
N THR A 167 -10.26 5.97 -18.71
CA THR A 167 -10.85 4.72 -19.20
C THR A 167 -10.22 4.38 -20.54
N THR A 168 -9.54 3.22 -20.60
CA THR A 168 -9.04 2.61 -21.82
C THR A 168 -10.00 1.49 -22.23
N PRO A 169 -10.61 1.53 -23.42
CA PRO A 169 -11.65 0.56 -23.80
C PRO A 169 -11.14 -0.89 -23.86
N ASN A 170 -9.92 -1.10 -24.33
CA ASN A 170 -9.32 -2.42 -24.42
C ASN A 170 -7.80 -2.31 -24.50
N ILE A 171 -7.10 -2.74 -23.41
CA ILE A 171 -5.63 -2.76 -23.36
C ILE A 171 -5.01 -3.93 -24.14
N PHE A 172 -5.83 -4.90 -24.59
CA PHE A 172 -5.38 -6.06 -25.37
C PHE A 172 -5.54 -5.85 -26.87
N ALA A 173 -6.07 -4.68 -27.33
CA ALA A 173 -6.26 -4.38 -28.72
C ALA A 173 -4.93 -4.27 -29.45
N GLU A 174 -4.82 -4.81 -30.67
CA GLU A 174 -3.62 -4.68 -31.53
C GLU A 174 -3.28 -3.22 -31.86
N VAL A 175 -4.31 -2.37 -31.93
CA VAL A 175 -4.17 -0.93 -32.14
C VAL A 175 -4.53 -0.22 -30.84
N GLU A 176 -3.57 0.49 -30.25
CA GLU A 176 -3.78 1.25 -29.03
C GLU A 176 -4.84 2.33 -29.22
N THR A 177 -5.84 2.31 -28.35
CA THR A 177 -6.85 3.37 -28.28
C THR A 177 -6.48 4.29 -27.11
N PRO A 178 -6.30 5.60 -27.36
CA PRO A 178 -5.98 6.52 -26.28
C PRO A 178 -7.08 6.54 -25.22
N PRO A 179 -6.72 6.63 -23.94
CA PRO A 179 -7.70 6.64 -22.86
C PRO A 179 -8.58 7.89 -22.90
N LYS A 180 -9.86 7.72 -22.58
CA LYS A 180 -10.75 8.84 -22.29
C LYS A 180 -10.44 9.36 -20.88
N VAL A 181 -10.03 10.62 -20.77
CA VAL A 181 -9.63 11.24 -19.52
C VAL A 181 -10.66 12.30 -19.10
N ILE A 182 -11.07 12.24 -17.82
CA ILE A 182 -11.95 13.21 -17.18
C ILE A 182 -11.29 13.73 -15.92
N TRP A 183 -11.31 15.03 -15.73
CA TRP A 183 -10.84 15.67 -14.50
C TRP A 183 -12.05 16.13 -13.66
N LYS A 184 -11.98 15.85 -12.36
CA LYS A 184 -12.97 16.30 -11.38
C LYS A 184 -12.29 17.07 -10.25
N THR A 185 -12.99 18.01 -9.65
CA THR A 185 -12.58 18.63 -8.38
C THR A 185 -13.28 17.89 -7.25
N ILE A 186 -12.54 17.39 -6.28
CA ILE A 186 -13.12 16.73 -5.12
C ILE A 186 -13.64 17.77 -4.14
N LYS A 187 -14.88 17.59 -3.69
CA LYS A 187 -15.58 18.54 -2.81
C LYS A 187 -15.33 18.30 -1.33
N SER A 188 -14.99 17.07 -0.95
CA SER A 188 -14.83 16.72 0.46
C SER A 188 -13.58 17.35 1.05
N ALA A 189 -13.76 17.98 2.19
CA ALA A 189 -12.68 18.50 3.04
C ALA A 189 -12.21 17.49 4.10
N LYS A 190 -12.77 16.27 4.13
CA LYS A 190 -12.39 15.28 5.14
C LYS A 190 -10.93 14.86 4.93
N SER A 191 -10.10 15.16 5.92
CA SER A 191 -8.72 14.71 5.96
C SER A 191 -8.67 13.33 6.60
N TYR A 192 -7.99 12.39 5.95
CA TYR A 192 -7.74 11.07 6.51
C TYR A 192 -6.28 10.94 6.90
N THR A 193 -6.03 10.18 7.96
CA THR A 193 -4.70 9.70 8.34
C THR A 193 -4.68 8.18 8.27
N VAL A 194 -3.52 7.57 8.40
CA VAL A 194 -3.41 6.11 8.46
C VAL A 194 -4.37 5.54 9.52
N GLU A 195 -4.51 6.21 10.67
CA GLU A 195 -5.35 5.76 11.79
C GLU A 195 -6.85 5.91 11.54
N THR A 196 -7.26 6.82 10.65
CA THR A 196 -8.67 7.17 10.42
C THR A 196 -9.28 6.57 9.17
N ILE A 197 -8.47 5.90 8.33
CA ILE A 197 -9.01 5.09 7.24
C ILE A 197 -9.76 3.90 7.83
N PRO A 198 -10.98 3.61 7.34
CA PRO A 198 -11.81 2.52 7.86
C PRO A 198 -11.33 1.16 7.35
N TRP A 199 -10.13 0.76 7.75
CA TRP A 199 -9.47 -0.47 7.29
C TRP A 199 -10.31 -1.73 7.47
N GLU A 200 -11.21 -1.77 8.46
CA GLU A 200 -12.10 -2.91 8.71
C GLU A 200 -13.20 -3.08 7.64
N ASN A 201 -13.44 -2.05 6.83
CA ASN A 201 -14.43 -2.08 5.77
C ASN A 201 -13.76 -2.33 4.42
N GLU A 202 -13.61 -3.61 4.05
CA GLU A 202 -12.98 -4.03 2.80
C GLU A 202 -13.57 -3.35 1.57
N ALA A 203 -14.90 -3.35 1.44
CA ALA A 203 -15.58 -2.74 0.30
C ALA A 203 -15.24 -1.26 0.17
N LEU A 204 -15.15 -0.55 1.30
CA LEU A 204 -14.82 0.86 1.31
C LEU A 204 -13.34 1.11 0.99
N VAL A 205 -12.43 0.26 1.48
CA VAL A 205 -11.00 0.37 1.18
C VAL A 205 -10.73 0.23 -0.32
N PHE A 206 -11.32 -0.75 -0.97
CA PHE A 206 -11.13 -0.95 -2.41
C PHE A 206 -11.91 0.04 -3.29
N ASN A 207 -12.99 0.65 -2.78
CA ASN A 207 -13.77 1.68 -3.47
C ASN A 207 -13.67 3.06 -2.81
N PHE A 208 -12.53 3.36 -2.19
CA PHE A 208 -12.34 4.59 -1.40
C PHE A 208 -12.62 5.87 -2.17
N SER A 209 -12.36 5.87 -3.47
CA SER A 209 -12.61 6.99 -4.37
C SER A 209 -14.07 7.42 -4.47
N THR A 210 -15.02 6.51 -4.29
CA THR A 210 -16.47 6.81 -4.40
C THR A 210 -16.93 7.87 -3.40
N GLN A 211 -16.27 7.96 -2.25
CA GLN A 211 -16.55 8.97 -1.23
C GLN A 211 -16.29 10.41 -1.72
N PHE A 212 -15.46 10.59 -2.74
CA PHE A 212 -14.98 11.89 -3.19
C PHE A 212 -15.49 12.29 -4.56
N ILE A 213 -15.68 11.32 -5.45
CA ILE A 213 -16.03 11.58 -6.85
C ILE A 213 -17.48 11.21 -7.19
N GLY A 214 -18.21 10.59 -6.24
CA GLY A 214 -19.53 10.01 -6.46
C GLY A 214 -19.45 8.69 -7.27
N GLU A 215 -20.57 8.02 -7.41
CA GLU A 215 -20.69 6.87 -8.30
C GLU A 215 -20.52 7.32 -9.76
N LYS A 216 -20.00 6.42 -10.58
CA LYS A 216 -19.80 6.64 -12.04
C LYS A 216 -21.12 6.69 -12.79
#